data_da08b7ff2fe3385de57a385d582b55c2
#
_entry.id   da08b7ff2fe3385de57a385d582b55c2
#
_cell.length_a   1.000
_cell.length_b   1.000
_cell.length_c   1.000
_cell.angle_alpha   90.00
_cell.angle_beta   90.00
_cell.angle_gamma   90.00
#
_symmetry.space_group_name_H-M   'P 1'
#
loop_
_entity.id
_entity.type
_entity.pdbx_description
1 polymer ?
#
loop_
_entity_poly.entity_id
_entity_poly.type
_entity_poly.pdbx_seq_one_letter_code
_entity_poly.pdbx_strand_id
1 'polypeptide(L)'
;MGKNAIGPDAATRAEAREDAAEALAEAATSRRSATKLDVAQVVARIENAPPGPKTIAVFDFDGTLINGYSASVFFQHQLRSREMGAMDLADAMTAMARSVAGAIEMQDLLAQAIGKWKGKREDALEALGEKLFDKALADKVYPEMVTIMMAHRKAGHTIAIASSATRFQVEPTARFLGVENVMTSVCEADDGMLTGKLLEPQMWGPGKEAAVRGFVRKHKAKLADTWFYADGDEEIGLMEAVGHAVPTNPGRALAAAAKAHGWGVLRHSSRGSTTPELLTRFATGLFSLMPLLYTGFAWGMMTRDKRAGANMALPAWADSVLLASNVKLNVVGKKNLWAQRPAVFLFNHRNNFDAFFVGALVRTDLAAVGKAELKTNPITRMMAQFMPVAFVERTGGSAAEAAKALQPVTELIEQGYSIMIAPEGTRVRDMTVALGPFKKGPFHMAMNAGVPVIPIVIRNALDVGGRDAKLMRAGTVDIAVLPPVQTGHWNAKTMDRHMDDVRQMYLDTLESWPDGD
;
A
#
# COMPACT_ATOMS: atom_id res chain seq x y z
N MET A 1 60.62 -28.90 -50.00
CA MET A 1 60.70 -27.49 -49.57
C MET A 1 59.63 -27.25 -48.50
N GLY A 2 60.06 -27.36 -47.26
CA GLY A 2 59.20 -27.10 -46.12
C GLY A 2 59.12 -25.60 -45.80
N LYS A 3 57.93 -25.05 -45.58
CA LYS A 3 57.75 -23.73 -44.98
C LYS A 3 57.48 -23.91 -43.52
N ASN A 4 58.45 -23.55 -42.68
CA ASN A 4 58.25 -23.39 -41.22
C ASN A 4 57.25 -22.24 -40.96
N ALA A 5 56.11 -22.55 -40.40
CA ALA A 5 55.23 -21.55 -39.78
C ALA A 5 55.88 -21.16 -38.45
N ILE A 6 56.42 -19.94 -38.36
CA ILE A 6 56.91 -19.33 -37.12
C ILE A 6 55.69 -18.98 -36.33
N GLY A 7 55.47 -19.66 -35.22
CA GLY A 7 54.43 -19.30 -34.26
C GLY A 7 54.75 -17.96 -33.57
N PRO A 8 53.76 -17.27 -33.02
CA PRO A 8 53.97 -15.95 -32.42
C PRO A 8 55.02 -16.01 -31.31
N ASP A 9 55.93 -15.02 -31.35
CA ASP A 9 57.04 -14.81 -30.44
C ASP A 9 56.58 -14.74 -28.96
N ALA A 10 57.50 -15.07 -28.07
CA ALA A 10 57.26 -15.08 -26.60
C ALA A 10 56.81 -13.69 -26.08
N ALA A 11 57.27 -12.60 -26.75
CA ALA A 11 56.86 -11.24 -26.44
C ALA A 11 55.36 -11.00 -26.77
N THR A 12 54.89 -11.44 -27.93
CA THR A 12 53.48 -11.34 -28.35
C THR A 12 52.52 -12.17 -27.44
N ARG A 13 53.04 -13.29 -26.86
CA ARG A 13 52.28 -14.09 -25.88
C ARG A 13 52.28 -13.46 -24.50
N ALA A 14 53.27 -12.67 -24.15
CA ALA A 14 53.31 -11.92 -22.88
C ALA A 14 52.37 -10.72 -22.95
N GLU A 15 52.39 -9.93 -24.02
CA GLU A 15 51.44 -8.84 -24.23
C GLU A 15 49.98 -9.31 -24.28
N ALA A 16 49.67 -10.40 -24.99
CA ALA A 16 48.33 -10.97 -25.02
C ALA A 16 47.83 -11.52 -23.64
N ARG A 17 48.78 -11.91 -22.76
CA ARG A 17 48.48 -12.28 -21.39
C ARG A 17 48.27 -11.09 -20.47
N GLU A 18 49.00 -10.01 -20.70
CA GLU A 18 48.84 -8.75 -19.96
C GLU A 18 47.54 -8.07 -20.33
N ASP A 19 47.20 -7.97 -21.62
CA ASP A 19 45.92 -7.46 -22.12
C ASP A 19 44.74 -8.30 -21.62
N ALA A 20 44.86 -9.63 -21.58
CA ALA A 20 43.80 -10.51 -21.01
C ALA A 20 43.69 -10.38 -19.49
N ALA A 21 44.79 -10.12 -18.76
CA ALA A 21 44.79 -9.87 -17.34
C ALA A 21 44.21 -8.48 -17.00
N GLU A 22 44.50 -7.48 -17.84
CA GLU A 22 43.94 -6.13 -17.71
C GLU A 22 42.45 -6.10 -18.03
N ALA A 23 42.01 -6.80 -19.09
CA ALA A 23 40.58 -6.98 -19.39
C ALA A 23 39.85 -7.78 -18.32
N LEU A 24 40.48 -8.77 -17.69
CA LEU A 24 39.93 -9.50 -16.53
C LEU A 24 39.93 -8.63 -15.26
N ALA A 25 40.89 -7.73 -15.09
CA ALA A 25 40.92 -6.78 -13.98
C ALA A 25 39.89 -5.66 -14.16
N GLU A 26 39.70 -5.14 -15.40
CA GLU A 26 38.59 -4.22 -15.72
C GLU A 26 37.21 -4.89 -15.55
N ALA A 27 37.07 -6.12 -16.02
CA ALA A 27 35.83 -6.90 -15.77
C ALA A 27 35.62 -7.22 -14.29
N ALA A 28 36.68 -7.36 -13.50
CA ALA A 28 36.61 -7.57 -12.03
C ALA A 28 36.33 -6.27 -11.26
N THR A 29 36.80 -5.12 -11.74
CA THR A 29 36.51 -3.78 -11.19
C THR A 29 35.13 -3.28 -11.62
N SER A 30 34.60 -3.73 -12.74
CA SER A 30 33.22 -3.55 -13.19
C SER A 30 32.24 -4.53 -12.53
N ARG A 31 32.54 -5.06 -11.35
CA ARG A 31 31.54 -5.74 -10.50
C ARG A 31 30.55 -4.69 -10.00
N ARG A 32 29.65 -4.24 -10.90
CA ARG A 32 28.52 -3.41 -10.53
C ARG A 32 27.74 -4.19 -9.47
N SER A 33 27.73 -3.69 -8.26
CA SER A 33 26.73 -4.08 -7.26
C SER A 33 25.38 -3.76 -7.88
N ALA A 34 24.41 -4.67 -7.83
CA ALA A 34 23.05 -4.36 -8.24
C ALA A 34 22.64 -3.07 -7.53
N THR A 35 22.35 -2.01 -8.31
CA THR A 35 22.03 -0.70 -7.73
C THR A 35 20.68 -0.83 -7.05
N LYS A 36 20.64 -0.57 -5.75
CA LYS A 36 19.36 -0.49 -5.05
C LYS A 36 18.61 0.73 -5.59
N LEU A 37 17.40 0.52 -6.13
CA LEU A 37 16.49 1.58 -6.53
C LEU A 37 15.53 1.90 -5.41
N ASP A 38 15.16 3.17 -5.31
CA ASP A 38 13.97 3.60 -4.60
C ASP A 38 12.83 3.96 -5.58
N VAL A 39 11.63 4.16 -5.05
CA VAL A 39 10.44 4.46 -5.84
C VAL A 39 10.59 5.78 -6.60
N ALA A 40 11.19 6.81 -5.98
CA ALA A 40 11.36 8.12 -6.60
C ALA A 40 12.28 8.05 -7.82
N GLN A 41 13.36 7.24 -7.75
CA GLN A 41 14.25 7.01 -8.87
C GLN A 41 13.56 6.31 -10.04
N VAL A 42 12.67 5.34 -9.76
CA VAL A 42 11.89 4.67 -10.80
C VAL A 42 10.88 5.63 -11.41
N VAL A 43 10.17 6.41 -10.61
CA VAL A 43 9.24 7.44 -11.08
C VAL A 43 9.94 8.44 -11.99
N ALA A 44 11.10 8.96 -11.58
CA ALA A 44 11.89 9.88 -12.40
C ALA A 44 12.32 9.26 -13.74
N ARG A 45 12.65 7.97 -13.78
CA ARG A 45 12.95 7.27 -15.04
C ARG A 45 11.71 7.13 -15.93
N ILE A 46 10.54 6.89 -15.35
CA ILE A 46 9.27 6.80 -16.08
C ILE A 46 8.89 8.15 -16.69
N GLU A 47 9.06 9.25 -15.94
CA GLU A 47 8.80 10.61 -16.41
C GLU A 47 9.72 11.04 -17.57
N ASN A 48 10.92 10.48 -17.63
CA ASN A 48 11.86 10.69 -18.73
C ASN A 48 11.72 9.68 -19.89
N ALA A 49 10.85 8.67 -19.77
CA ALA A 49 10.59 7.71 -20.83
C ALA A 49 9.67 8.30 -21.92
N PRO A 50 9.68 7.74 -23.15
CA PRO A 50 8.78 8.17 -24.20
C PRO A 50 7.31 8.07 -23.76
N PRO A 51 6.54 9.16 -23.74
CA PRO A 51 5.15 9.13 -23.30
C PRO A 51 4.23 8.44 -24.31
N GLY A 52 3.08 7.98 -23.82
CA GLY A 52 2.02 7.46 -24.66
C GLY A 52 1.93 5.93 -24.72
N PRO A 53 0.91 5.40 -25.42
CA PRO A 53 0.47 4.01 -25.27
C PRO A 53 1.41 2.96 -25.91
N LYS A 54 2.45 3.37 -26.63
CA LYS A 54 3.46 2.45 -27.21
C LYS A 54 4.54 2.05 -26.20
N THR A 55 4.70 2.78 -25.11
CA THR A 55 5.47 2.34 -23.96
C THR A 55 4.58 1.46 -23.09
N ILE A 56 5.00 0.24 -22.82
CA ILE A 56 4.23 -0.76 -22.09
C ILE A 56 4.85 -1.00 -20.72
N ALA A 57 4.03 -1.03 -19.66
CA ALA A 57 4.45 -1.43 -18.33
C ALA A 57 3.71 -2.72 -17.93
N VAL A 58 4.45 -3.80 -17.78
CA VAL A 58 3.93 -5.10 -17.36
C VAL A 58 4.34 -5.37 -15.93
N PHE A 59 3.38 -5.73 -15.10
CA PHE A 59 3.57 -6.06 -13.70
C PHE A 59 3.25 -7.53 -13.46
N ASP A 60 4.15 -8.25 -12.82
CA ASP A 60 3.79 -9.50 -12.20
C ASP A 60 2.91 -9.24 -10.96
N PHE A 61 2.22 -10.26 -10.48
CA PHE A 61 1.21 -10.12 -9.43
C PHE A 61 1.72 -10.55 -8.06
N ASP A 62 1.90 -11.86 -7.86
CA ASP A 62 2.33 -12.44 -6.60
C ASP A 62 3.80 -12.06 -6.30
N GLY A 63 4.12 -11.63 -5.08
CA GLY A 63 5.47 -11.17 -4.72
C GLY A 63 5.85 -9.78 -5.23
N THR A 64 5.21 -9.31 -6.29
CA THR A 64 5.49 -8.05 -6.99
C THR A 64 4.46 -6.97 -6.70
N LEU A 65 3.21 -7.11 -7.14
CA LEU A 65 2.12 -6.16 -6.82
C LEU A 65 1.57 -6.39 -5.43
N ILE A 66 1.54 -7.63 -4.96
CA ILE A 66 1.08 -7.99 -3.62
C ILE A 66 2.18 -8.69 -2.82
N ASN A 67 2.14 -8.55 -1.50
CA ASN A 67 3.03 -9.30 -0.62
C ASN A 67 2.60 -10.77 -0.49
N GLY A 68 3.47 -11.68 -0.91
CA GLY A 68 3.26 -13.12 -0.89
C GLY A 68 2.37 -13.61 -2.01
N TYR A 69 1.75 -14.76 -1.83
CA TYR A 69 1.04 -15.48 -2.87
C TYR A 69 -0.47 -15.43 -2.67
N SER A 70 -1.23 -15.06 -3.71
CA SER A 70 -2.69 -15.06 -3.73
C SER A 70 -3.27 -16.45 -3.50
N ALA A 71 -2.65 -17.49 -4.05
CA ALA A 71 -3.02 -18.88 -3.84
C ALA A 71 -3.07 -19.25 -2.34
N SER A 72 -2.19 -18.68 -1.51
CA SER A 72 -2.19 -18.92 -0.07
C SER A 72 -3.46 -18.41 0.63
N VAL A 73 -4.04 -17.31 0.12
CA VAL A 73 -5.28 -16.72 0.66
C VAL A 73 -6.49 -17.62 0.32
N PHE A 74 -6.54 -18.11 -0.91
CA PHE A 74 -7.56 -19.07 -1.34
C PHE A 74 -7.47 -20.37 -0.55
N PHE A 75 -6.27 -20.91 -0.37
CA PHE A 75 -6.03 -22.10 0.44
C PHE A 75 -6.45 -21.92 1.90
N GLN A 76 -6.09 -20.81 2.54
CA GLN A 76 -6.51 -20.49 3.91
C GLN A 76 -8.04 -20.36 4.02
N HIS A 77 -8.70 -19.86 2.99
CA HIS A 77 -10.15 -19.81 2.96
C HIS A 77 -10.76 -21.22 2.93
N GLN A 78 -10.28 -22.10 2.06
CA GLN A 78 -10.75 -23.49 1.96
C GLN A 78 -10.57 -24.27 3.27
N LEU A 79 -9.46 -24.03 3.99
CA LEU A 79 -9.22 -24.60 5.32
C LEU A 79 -10.26 -24.10 6.35
N ARG A 80 -10.55 -22.81 6.36
CA ARG A 80 -11.49 -22.21 7.32
C ARG A 80 -12.95 -22.54 7.05
N SER A 81 -13.33 -22.67 5.78
CA SER A 81 -14.68 -23.02 5.37
C SER A 81 -14.99 -24.51 5.51
N ARG A 82 -13.98 -25.33 5.92
CA ARG A 82 -14.08 -26.79 6.00
C ARG A 82 -14.44 -27.46 4.66
N GLU A 83 -14.14 -26.80 3.56
CA GLU A 83 -14.29 -27.38 2.21
C GLU A 83 -13.24 -28.46 1.92
N MET A 84 -12.16 -28.50 2.71
CA MET A 84 -11.09 -29.50 2.63
C MET A 84 -11.27 -30.57 3.71
N GLY A 85 -11.25 -31.85 3.29
CA GLY A 85 -11.16 -32.97 4.19
C GLY A 85 -9.74 -33.12 4.79
N ALA A 86 -9.61 -33.97 5.83
CA ALA A 86 -8.31 -34.22 6.45
C ALA A 86 -7.27 -34.81 5.47
N MET A 87 -7.71 -35.64 4.52
CA MET A 87 -6.86 -36.19 3.45
C MET A 87 -6.40 -35.12 2.47
N ASP A 88 -7.30 -34.22 2.05
CA ASP A 88 -6.94 -33.11 1.18
C ASP A 88 -5.90 -32.17 1.80
N LEU A 89 -5.97 -31.96 3.11
CA LEU A 89 -4.99 -31.18 3.85
C LEU A 89 -3.63 -31.88 3.89
N ALA A 90 -3.62 -33.20 4.15
CA ALA A 90 -2.38 -33.99 4.18
C ALA A 90 -1.71 -34.01 2.78
N ASP A 91 -2.50 -34.16 1.70
CA ASP A 91 -2.03 -34.12 0.32
C ASP A 91 -1.42 -32.75 -0.02
N ALA A 92 -2.12 -31.66 0.35
CA ALA A 92 -1.62 -30.30 0.11
C ALA A 92 -0.32 -30.01 0.88
N MET A 93 -0.23 -30.44 2.14
CA MET A 93 1.01 -30.30 2.95
C MET A 93 2.16 -31.13 2.35
N THR A 94 1.87 -32.34 1.89
CA THR A 94 2.86 -33.21 1.24
C THR A 94 3.34 -32.62 -0.07
N ALA A 95 2.45 -32.10 -0.91
CA ALA A 95 2.78 -31.43 -2.16
C ALA A 95 3.64 -30.18 -1.93
N MET A 96 3.31 -29.38 -0.91
CA MET A 96 4.09 -28.21 -0.53
C MET A 96 5.47 -28.58 -0.01
N ALA A 97 5.59 -29.61 0.82
CA ALA A 97 6.89 -30.10 1.31
C ALA A 97 7.77 -30.62 0.16
N ARG A 98 7.19 -31.32 -0.82
CA ARG A 98 7.88 -31.81 -2.03
C ARG A 98 8.32 -30.67 -2.93
N SER A 99 7.53 -29.59 -3.06
CA SER A 99 7.90 -28.39 -3.81
C SER A 99 9.08 -27.66 -3.15
N VAL A 100 9.07 -27.48 -1.83
CA VAL A 100 10.19 -26.89 -1.08
C VAL A 100 11.46 -27.73 -1.20
N ALA A 101 11.32 -29.05 -1.29
CA ALA A 101 12.44 -29.98 -1.51
C ALA A 101 12.89 -30.04 -3.00
N GLY A 102 12.27 -29.28 -3.91
CA GLY A 102 12.57 -29.31 -5.33
C GLY A 102 12.12 -30.58 -6.06
N ALA A 103 11.26 -31.39 -5.43
CA ALA A 103 10.77 -32.67 -5.97
C ALA A 103 9.49 -32.53 -6.81
N ILE A 104 8.87 -31.34 -6.84
CA ILE A 104 7.72 -31.02 -7.68
C ILE A 104 7.92 -29.58 -8.18
N GLU A 105 7.67 -29.34 -9.46
CA GLU A 105 7.68 -28.01 -10.04
C GLU A 105 6.46 -27.18 -9.56
N MET A 106 6.59 -25.86 -9.49
CA MET A 106 5.51 -24.97 -9.08
C MET A 106 4.28 -25.09 -9.98
N GLN A 107 4.47 -25.36 -11.26
CA GLN A 107 3.40 -25.59 -12.23
C GLN A 107 2.52 -26.79 -11.84
N ASP A 108 3.13 -27.91 -11.43
CA ASP A 108 2.41 -29.11 -11.01
C ASP A 108 1.62 -28.85 -9.71
N LEU A 109 2.19 -28.05 -8.80
CA LEU A 109 1.50 -27.65 -7.57
C LEU A 109 0.26 -26.81 -7.88
N LEU A 110 0.38 -25.88 -8.83
CA LEU A 110 -0.74 -25.05 -9.29
C LEU A 110 -1.81 -25.93 -9.97
N ALA A 111 -1.42 -26.85 -10.86
CA ALA A 111 -2.34 -27.77 -11.53
C ALA A 111 -3.10 -28.65 -10.53
N GLN A 112 -2.43 -29.17 -9.49
CA GLN A 112 -3.09 -29.93 -8.43
C GLN A 112 -4.11 -29.08 -7.63
N ALA A 113 -3.77 -27.83 -7.33
CA ALA A 113 -4.66 -26.90 -6.64
C ALA A 113 -5.91 -26.60 -7.48
N ILE A 114 -5.74 -26.38 -8.79
CA ILE A 114 -6.84 -26.13 -9.74
C ILE A 114 -7.69 -27.40 -9.94
N GLY A 115 -7.07 -28.58 -9.91
CA GLY A 115 -7.80 -29.88 -9.98
C GLY A 115 -8.92 -30.00 -8.94
N LYS A 116 -8.76 -29.37 -7.76
CA LYS A 116 -9.78 -29.31 -6.70
C LYS A 116 -10.97 -28.38 -7.03
N TRP A 117 -10.89 -27.59 -8.08
CA TRP A 117 -11.98 -26.73 -8.55
C TRP A 117 -12.88 -27.42 -9.57
N LYS A 118 -12.59 -28.69 -9.93
CA LYS A 118 -13.44 -29.47 -10.82
C LYS A 118 -14.89 -29.49 -10.32
N GLY A 119 -15.82 -29.15 -11.21
CA GLY A 119 -17.25 -29.09 -10.90
C GLY A 119 -17.70 -27.85 -10.13
N LYS A 120 -16.81 -26.88 -9.85
CA LYS A 120 -17.21 -25.56 -9.34
C LYS A 120 -17.64 -24.66 -10.49
N ARG A 121 -18.59 -23.78 -10.23
CA ARG A 121 -19.05 -22.77 -11.19
C ARG A 121 -18.06 -21.61 -11.25
N GLU A 122 -17.84 -21.07 -12.45
CA GLU A 122 -16.97 -19.91 -12.65
C GLU A 122 -17.45 -18.69 -11.87
N ASP A 123 -18.76 -18.38 -11.92
CA ASP A 123 -19.36 -17.24 -11.21
C ASP A 123 -19.19 -17.34 -9.68
N ALA A 124 -19.23 -18.55 -9.14
CA ALA A 124 -18.98 -18.77 -7.70
C ALA A 124 -17.53 -18.49 -7.32
N LEU A 125 -16.56 -18.80 -8.19
CA LEU A 125 -15.15 -18.49 -7.95
C LEU A 125 -14.86 -17.01 -8.18
N GLU A 126 -15.53 -16.33 -9.11
CA GLU A 126 -15.46 -14.88 -9.27
C GLU A 126 -15.93 -14.18 -7.99
N ALA A 127 -17.12 -14.55 -7.49
CA ALA A 127 -17.64 -14.00 -6.24
C ALA A 127 -16.73 -14.29 -5.04
N LEU A 128 -16.09 -15.47 -5.01
CA LEU A 128 -15.10 -15.80 -3.99
C LEU A 128 -13.85 -14.92 -4.11
N GLY A 129 -13.36 -14.69 -5.32
CA GLY A 129 -12.22 -13.81 -5.59
C GLY A 129 -12.45 -12.40 -5.06
N GLU A 130 -13.62 -11.79 -5.35
CA GLU A 130 -14.02 -10.48 -4.82
C GLU A 130 -14.04 -10.47 -3.28
N LYS A 131 -14.66 -11.47 -2.68
CA LYS A 131 -14.74 -11.60 -1.23
C LYS A 131 -13.36 -11.74 -0.57
N LEU A 132 -12.44 -12.49 -1.18
CA LEU A 132 -11.09 -12.70 -0.66
C LEU A 132 -10.20 -11.48 -0.90
N PHE A 133 -10.39 -10.77 -2.00
CA PHE A 133 -9.76 -9.49 -2.23
C PHE A 133 -10.11 -8.51 -1.10
N ASP A 134 -11.40 -8.26 -0.86
CA ASP A 134 -11.86 -7.35 0.18
C ASP A 134 -11.35 -7.73 1.59
N LYS A 135 -11.25 -9.02 1.89
CA LYS A 135 -10.91 -9.51 3.23
C LYS A 135 -9.42 -9.64 3.50
N ALA A 136 -8.61 -9.87 2.48
CA ALA A 136 -7.23 -10.28 2.69
C ALA A 136 -6.22 -9.78 1.66
N LEU A 137 -6.58 -9.62 0.37
CA LEU A 137 -5.61 -9.26 -0.67
C LEU A 137 -5.40 -7.74 -0.76
N ALA A 138 -6.44 -6.93 -0.56
CA ALA A 138 -6.35 -5.48 -0.66
C ALA A 138 -5.25 -4.89 0.26
N ASP A 139 -5.14 -5.41 1.50
CA ASP A 139 -4.09 -4.98 2.44
C ASP A 139 -2.69 -5.49 2.10
N LYS A 140 -2.58 -6.43 1.15
CA LYS A 140 -1.30 -6.96 0.68
C LYS A 140 -0.72 -6.18 -0.49
N VAL A 141 -1.50 -5.35 -1.18
CA VAL A 141 -1.04 -4.52 -2.30
C VAL A 141 0.05 -3.56 -1.81
N TYR A 142 1.20 -3.56 -2.50
CA TYR A 142 2.31 -2.66 -2.18
C TYR A 142 2.00 -1.23 -2.63
N PRO A 143 1.94 -0.23 -1.74
CA PRO A 143 1.71 1.16 -2.12
C PRO A 143 2.82 1.71 -3.02
N GLU A 144 4.05 1.22 -2.86
CA GLU A 144 5.18 1.56 -3.72
C GLU A 144 4.89 1.20 -5.19
N MET A 145 4.34 0.01 -5.43
CA MET A 145 3.98 -0.43 -6.79
C MET A 145 2.79 0.34 -7.35
N VAL A 146 1.85 0.73 -6.48
CA VAL A 146 0.74 1.63 -6.90
C VAL A 146 1.30 2.98 -7.33
N THR A 147 2.25 3.56 -6.60
CA THR A 147 2.90 4.83 -6.97
C THR A 147 3.58 4.73 -8.34
N ILE A 148 4.32 3.65 -8.58
CA ILE A 148 4.98 3.38 -9.87
C ILE A 148 3.95 3.22 -11.00
N MET A 149 2.88 2.47 -10.75
CA MET A 149 1.79 2.27 -11.71
C MET A 149 1.09 3.59 -12.07
N MET A 150 0.87 4.45 -11.08
CA MET A 150 0.29 5.78 -11.30
C MET A 150 1.22 6.68 -12.11
N ALA A 151 2.54 6.59 -11.94
CA ALA A 151 3.51 7.31 -12.77
C ALA A 151 3.42 6.86 -14.24
N HIS A 152 3.35 5.56 -14.50
CA HIS A 152 3.12 5.05 -15.85
C HIS A 152 1.80 5.54 -16.44
N ARG A 153 0.73 5.55 -15.65
CA ARG A 153 -0.58 6.06 -16.09
C ARG A 153 -0.53 7.54 -16.45
N LYS A 154 0.15 8.36 -15.62
CA LYS A 154 0.36 9.79 -15.87
C LYS A 154 1.14 10.04 -17.17
N ALA A 155 2.11 9.19 -17.48
CA ALA A 155 2.89 9.23 -18.73
C ALA A 155 2.10 8.69 -19.95
N GLY A 156 0.88 8.18 -19.77
CA GLY A 156 0.04 7.62 -20.84
C GLY A 156 0.47 6.25 -21.33
N HIS A 157 1.29 5.53 -20.55
CA HIS A 157 1.77 4.19 -20.90
C HIS A 157 0.64 3.16 -20.82
N THR A 158 0.70 2.13 -21.66
CA THR A 158 -0.19 0.97 -21.57
C THR A 158 0.25 0.09 -20.39
N ILE A 159 -0.67 -0.13 -19.44
CA ILE A 159 -0.42 -0.93 -18.24
C ILE A 159 -1.05 -2.30 -18.41
N ALA A 160 -0.31 -3.37 -18.04
CA ALA A 160 -0.79 -4.73 -18.02
C ALA A 160 -0.32 -5.48 -16.76
N ILE A 161 -1.10 -6.46 -16.31
CA ILE A 161 -0.71 -7.45 -15.31
C ILE A 161 -0.50 -8.79 -16.04
N ALA A 162 0.61 -9.48 -15.76
CA ALA A 162 0.91 -10.80 -16.29
C ALA A 162 1.26 -11.74 -15.14
N SER A 163 0.41 -12.74 -14.85
CA SER A 163 0.52 -13.60 -13.68
C SER A 163 0.28 -15.07 -14.00
N SER A 164 1.02 -15.93 -13.31
CA SER A 164 0.75 -17.37 -13.29
C SER A 164 -0.54 -17.74 -12.55
N ALA A 165 -1.03 -16.86 -11.67
CA ALA A 165 -2.30 -17.04 -10.98
C ALA A 165 -3.49 -17.01 -11.97
N THR A 166 -4.65 -17.50 -11.52
CA THR A 166 -5.87 -17.49 -12.32
C THR A 166 -6.57 -16.15 -12.29
N ARG A 167 -7.47 -15.89 -13.24
CA ARG A 167 -8.28 -14.67 -13.29
C ARG A 167 -9.05 -14.41 -11.99
N PHE A 168 -9.53 -15.45 -11.33
CA PHE A 168 -10.27 -15.33 -10.06
C PHE A 168 -9.46 -14.72 -8.93
N GLN A 169 -8.14 -14.83 -8.99
CA GLN A 169 -7.20 -14.28 -8.00
C GLN A 169 -6.75 -12.87 -8.38
N VAL A 170 -6.54 -12.61 -9.67
CA VAL A 170 -5.89 -11.39 -10.17
C VAL A 170 -6.88 -10.28 -10.49
N GLU A 171 -8.00 -10.59 -11.17
CA GLU A 171 -8.93 -9.58 -11.68
C GLU A 171 -9.54 -8.68 -10.60
N PRO A 172 -9.89 -9.14 -9.38
CA PRO A 172 -10.37 -8.24 -8.34
C PRO A 172 -9.35 -7.14 -7.99
N THR A 173 -8.05 -7.51 -7.95
CA THR A 173 -6.98 -6.54 -7.73
C THR A 173 -6.76 -5.65 -8.96
N ALA A 174 -6.85 -6.20 -10.17
CA ALA A 174 -6.73 -5.43 -11.40
C ALA A 174 -7.83 -4.35 -11.50
N ARG A 175 -9.09 -4.70 -11.19
CA ARG A 175 -10.21 -3.73 -11.12
C ARG A 175 -9.96 -2.66 -10.07
N PHE A 176 -9.50 -3.06 -8.90
CA PHE A 176 -9.13 -2.14 -7.81
C PHE A 176 -8.03 -1.16 -8.21
N LEU A 177 -7.06 -1.61 -9.02
CA LEU A 177 -5.96 -0.79 -9.54
C LEU A 177 -6.32 -0.08 -10.86
N GLY A 178 -7.51 -0.29 -11.42
CA GLY A 178 -7.93 0.27 -12.70
C GLY A 178 -7.08 -0.24 -13.87
N VAL A 179 -6.66 -1.51 -13.85
CA VAL A 179 -5.90 -2.16 -14.93
C VAL A 179 -6.83 -3.04 -15.75
N GLU A 180 -6.97 -2.73 -17.04
CA GLU A 180 -7.86 -3.45 -17.96
C GLU A 180 -7.16 -4.64 -18.64
N ASN A 181 -5.85 -4.56 -18.85
CA ASN A 181 -5.10 -5.60 -19.54
C ASN A 181 -4.57 -6.62 -18.54
N VAL A 182 -5.16 -7.79 -18.51
CA VAL A 182 -4.80 -8.87 -17.58
C VAL A 182 -4.50 -10.13 -18.37
N MET A 183 -3.33 -10.70 -18.16
CA MET A 183 -2.86 -11.96 -18.73
C MET A 183 -2.65 -12.94 -17.56
N THR A 184 -3.47 -14.00 -17.51
CA THR A 184 -3.48 -14.98 -16.41
C THR A 184 -3.53 -16.40 -16.93
N SER A 185 -3.23 -17.37 -16.07
CA SER A 185 -3.52 -18.76 -16.38
C SER A 185 -5.03 -18.97 -16.54
N VAL A 186 -5.42 -19.64 -17.60
CA VAL A 186 -6.83 -19.85 -17.98
C VAL A 186 -7.28 -21.22 -17.50
N CYS A 187 -8.31 -21.26 -16.67
CA CYS A 187 -8.97 -22.52 -16.30
C CYS A 187 -9.89 -22.98 -17.43
N GLU A 188 -9.82 -24.27 -17.77
CA GLU A 188 -10.76 -24.88 -18.71
C GLU A 188 -12.15 -24.98 -18.06
N ALA A 189 -13.17 -24.54 -18.79
CA ALA A 189 -14.57 -24.65 -18.36
C ALA A 189 -15.45 -25.19 -19.47
N ASP A 190 -16.48 -25.94 -19.08
CA ASP A 190 -17.53 -26.45 -19.95
C ASP A 190 -18.87 -26.01 -19.36
N ASP A 191 -19.66 -25.27 -20.14
CA ASP A 191 -20.94 -24.67 -19.73
C ASP A 191 -20.86 -23.97 -18.35
N GLY A 192 -19.80 -23.18 -18.14
CA GLY A 192 -19.56 -22.42 -16.90
C GLY A 192 -19.15 -23.27 -15.69
N MET A 193 -18.85 -24.54 -15.91
CA MET A 193 -18.36 -25.50 -14.90
C MET A 193 -16.89 -25.78 -15.15
N LEU A 194 -16.05 -25.60 -14.17
CA LEU A 194 -14.62 -25.85 -14.28
C LEU A 194 -14.33 -27.35 -14.41
N THR A 195 -13.49 -27.72 -15.37
CA THR A 195 -13.04 -29.10 -15.56
C THR A 195 -11.93 -29.50 -14.60
N GLY A 196 -11.31 -28.54 -13.92
CA GLY A 196 -10.16 -28.74 -13.05
C GLY A 196 -8.82 -28.76 -13.79
N LYS A 197 -8.79 -28.29 -15.04
CA LYS A 197 -7.56 -28.21 -15.85
C LYS A 197 -7.23 -26.76 -16.18
N LEU A 198 -5.95 -26.51 -16.47
CA LEU A 198 -5.46 -25.27 -17.07
C LEU A 198 -5.30 -25.45 -18.57
N LEU A 199 -5.60 -24.43 -19.34
CA LEU A 199 -5.31 -24.38 -20.77
C LEU A 199 -3.81 -24.05 -20.99
N GLU A 200 -3.24 -24.66 -22.03
CA GLU A 200 -1.88 -24.40 -22.46
C GLU A 200 -1.83 -23.25 -23.52
N PRO A 201 -0.76 -22.45 -23.55
CA PRO A 201 0.39 -22.49 -22.63
C PRO A 201 0.08 -21.83 -21.29
N GLN A 202 0.57 -22.42 -20.19
CA GLN A 202 0.44 -21.83 -18.87
C GLN A 202 1.23 -20.53 -18.77
N MET A 203 0.75 -19.58 -17.96
CA MET A 203 1.37 -18.26 -17.73
C MET A 203 2.58 -18.35 -16.77
N TRP A 204 3.53 -19.22 -17.10
CA TRP A 204 4.76 -19.47 -16.35
C TRP A 204 5.97 -19.47 -17.28
N GLY A 205 7.09 -18.82 -16.87
CA GLY A 205 8.34 -18.81 -17.62
C GLY A 205 8.15 -18.51 -19.12
N PRO A 206 8.48 -19.46 -20.01
CA PRO A 206 8.35 -19.26 -21.47
C PRO A 206 6.92 -18.93 -21.93
N GLY A 207 5.90 -19.45 -21.26
CA GLY A 207 4.49 -19.18 -21.59
C GLY A 207 4.12 -17.72 -21.29
N LYS A 208 4.56 -17.20 -20.15
CA LYS A 208 4.38 -15.78 -19.79
C LYS A 208 5.17 -14.88 -20.76
N GLU A 209 6.40 -15.23 -21.06
CA GLU A 209 7.21 -14.50 -22.05
C GLU A 209 6.51 -14.43 -23.42
N ALA A 210 5.99 -15.55 -23.91
CA ALA A 210 5.26 -15.60 -25.18
C ALA A 210 4.01 -14.74 -25.18
N ALA A 211 3.25 -14.75 -24.08
CA ALA A 211 2.06 -13.91 -23.89
C ALA A 211 2.39 -12.42 -23.88
N VAL A 212 3.42 -12.01 -23.13
CA VAL A 212 3.87 -10.60 -23.06
C VAL A 212 4.39 -10.15 -24.44
N ARG A 213 5.18 -10.97 -25.13
CA ARG A 213 5.64 -10.67 -26.52
C ARG A 213 4.46 -10.52 -27.47
N GLY A 214 3.43 -11.37 -27.35
CA GLY A 214 2.18 -11.29 -28.11
C GLY A 214 1.43 -9.99 -27.83
N PHE A 215 1.31 -9.62 -26.55
CA PHE A 215 0.68 -8.39 -26.10
C PHE A 215 1.39 -7.14 -26.64
N VAL A 216 2.70 -7.08 -26.54
CA VAL A 216 3.54 -5.98 -27.08
C VAL A 216 3.33 -5.83 -28.59
N ARG A 217 3.35 -6.93 -29.35
CA ARG A 217 3.07 -6.91 -30.82
C ARG A 217 1.65 -6.40 -31.13
N LYS A 218 0.64 -6.86 -30.38
CA LYS A 218 -0.77 -6.43 -30.56
C LYS A 218 -0.90 -4.91 -30.42
N HIS A 219 -0.15 -4.30 -29.51
CA HIS A 219 -0.13 -2.86 -29.28
C HIS A 219 0.83 -2.10 -30.20
N LYS A 220 1.45 -2.78 -31.19
CA LYS A 220 2.44 -2.19 -32.12
C LYS A 220 3.56 -1.47 -31.36
N ALA A 221 3.93 -1.99 -30.20
CA ALA A 221 4.99 -1.54 -29.33
C ALA A 221 6.29 -2.35 -29.53
N LYS A 222 7.36 -1.95 -28.86
CA LYS A 222 8.65 -2.63 -28.90
C LYS A 222 9.01 -3.17 -27.51
N LEU A 223 9.65 -4.34 -27.45
CA LEU A 223 10.19 -4.85 -26.19
C LEU A 223 11.25 -3.92 -25.58
N ALA A 224 12.01 -3.20 -26.41
CA ALA A 224 12.98 -2.20 -25.96
C ALA A 224 12.34 -1.04 -25.18
N ASP A 225 11.06 -0.72 -25.43
CA ASP A 225 10.30 0.33 -24.74
C ASP A 225 9.36 -0.26 -23.67
N THR A 226 9.54 -1.55 -23.34
CA THR A 226 8.71 -2.26 -22.37
C THR A 226 9.39 -2.32 -21.00
N TRP A 227 8.62 -1.96 -19.97
CA TRP A 227 8.99 -2.11 -18.56
C TRP A 227 8.43 -3.42 -18.03
N PHE A 228 9.22 -4.16 -17.28
CA PHE A 228 8.75 -5.38 -16.64
C PHE A 228 9.20 -5.45 -15.17
N TYR A 229 8.23 -5.63 -14.29
CA TYR A 229 8.38 -5.70 -12.84
C TYR A 229 8.03 -7.12 -12.39
N ALA A 230 8.97 -7.86 -11.79
CA ALA A 230 8.72 -9.20 -11.28
C ALA A 230 9.73 -9.60 -10.19
N ASP A 231 9.37 -10.62 -9.38
CA ASP A 231 10.19 -11.16 -8.28
C ASP A 231 10.72 -12.57 -8.55
N GLY A 232 10.10 -13.33 -9.48
CA GLY A 232 10.34 -14.74 -9.72
C GLY A 232 11.63 -15.03 -10.50
N ASP A 233 12.30 -16.12 -10.13
CA ASP A 233 13.52 -16.58 -10.83
C ASP A 233 13.21 -17.08 -12.25
N GLU A 234 11.98 -17.55 -12.52
CA GLU A 234 11.48 -17.97 -13.83
C GLU A 234 11.29 -16.82 -14.83
N GLU A 235 11.33 -15.58 -14.35
CA GLU A 235 11.12 -14.37 -15.16
C GLU A 235 12.39 -13.83 -15.80
N ILE A 236 13.56 -14.43 -15.52
CA ILE A 236 14.86 -13.96 -16.00
C ILE A 236 14.85 -13.81 -17.52
N GLY A 237 14.31 -14.79 -18.27
CA GLY A 237 14.28 -14.72 -19.75
C GLY A 237 13.48 -13.52 -20.28
N LEU A 238 12.33 -13.21 -19.67
CA LEU A 238 11.55 -12.03 -20.04
C LEU A 238 12.25 -10.73 -19.60
N MET A 239 12.89 -10.71 -18.43
CA MET A 239 13.69 -9.57 -17.97
C MET A 239 14.84 -9.23 -18.94
N GLU A 240 15.50 -10.25 -19.52
CA GLU A 240 16.56 -10.08 -20.53
C GLU A 240 16.00 -9.56 -21.87
N ALA A 241 14.75 -9.86 -22.18
CA ALA A 241 14.12 -9.51 -23.44
C ALA A 241 13.59 -8.07 -23.50
N VAL A 242 13.26 -7.45 -22.35
CA VAL A 242 12.70 -6.11 -22.27
C VAL A 242 13.77 -5.04 -22.10
N GLY A 243 13.46 -3.81 -22.52
CA GLY A 243 14.42 -2.70 -22.38
C GLY A 243 14.53 -2.15 -20.96
N HIS A 244 13.50 -2.35 -20.12
CA HIS A 244 13.44 -1.80 -18.77
C HIS A 244 13.08 -2.89 -17.76
N ALA A 245 14.03 -3.78 -17.47
CA ALA A 245 13.91 -4.80 -16.44
C ALA A 245 14.04 -4.17 -15.04
N VAL A 246 13.05 -4.40 -14.18
CA VAL A 246 13.02 -3.89 -12.80
C VAL A 246 12.70 -5.03 -11.83
N PRO A 247 13.70 -5.86 -11.47
CA PRO A 247 13.54 -6.88 -10.44
C PRO A 247 13.00 -6.29 -9.15
N THR A 248 11.86 -6.80 -8.69
CA THR A 248 11.11 -6.28 -7.54
C THR A 248 11.02 -7.36 -6.48
N ASN A 249 11.58 -7.15 -5.29
CA ASN A 249 11.72 -8.18 -4.24
C ASN A 249 12.31 -9.51 -4.74
N PRO A 250 13.34 -9.51 -5.62
CA PRO A 250 13.74 -10.68 -6.38
C PRO A 250 14.20 -11.85 -5.51
N GLY A 251 13.88 -13.06 -5.97
CA GLY A 251 14.44 -14.31 -5.52
C GLY A 251 15.96 -14.36 -5.70
N ARG A 252 16.58 -15.49 -5.31
CA ARG A 252 18.05 -15.59 -5.29
C ARG A 252 18.66 -15.54 -6.69
N ALA A 253 18.10 -16.29 -7.65
CA ALA A 253 18.66 -16.36 -9.00
C ALA A 253 18.41 -15.05 -9.76
N LEU A 254 17.22 -14.46 -9.67
CA LEU A 254 16.90 -13.17 -10.28
C LEU A 254 17.76 -12.04 -9.68
N ALA A 255 18.04 -12.06 -8.37
CA ALA A 255 18.95 -11.09 -7.75
C ALA A 255 20.39 -11.22 -8.26
N ALA A 256 20.85 -12.46 -8.53
CA ALA A 256 22.15 -12.71 -9.13
C ALA A 256 22.20 -12.24 -10.60
N ALA A 257 21.15 -12.51 -11.39
CA ALA A 257 21.01 -12.03 -12.76
C ALA A 257 20.97 -10.49 -12.80
N ALA A 258 20.21 -9.85 -11.90
CA ALA A 258 20.18 -8.40 -11.78
C ALA A 258 21.55 -7.77 -11.57
N LYS A 259 22.38 -8.42 -10.74
CA LYS A 259 23.77 -7.99 -10.52
C LYS A 259 24.61 -8.18 -11.78
N ALA A 260 24.47 -9.30 -12.50
CA ALA A 260 25.22 -9.59 -13.71
C ALA A 260 24.89 -8.62 -14.84
N HIS A 261 23.60 -8.29 -15.02
CA HIS A 261 23.12 -7.39 -16.07
C HIS A 261 23.11 -5.91 -15.66
N GLY A 262 23.45 -5.58 -14.40
CA GLY A 262 23.43 -4.21 -13.89
C GLY A 262 22.02 -3.62 -13.76
N TRP A 263 21.00 -4.47 -13.63
CA TRP A 263 19.62 -4.01 -13.40
C TRP A 263 19.47 -3.41 -12.02
N GLY A 264 18.70 -2.33 -11.94
CA GLY A 264 18.34 -1.75 -10.65
C GLY A 264 17.25 -2.58 -9.95
N VAL A 265 17.44 -2.83 -8.66
CA VAL A 265 16.55 -3.69 -7.85
C VAL A 265 15.69 -2.86 -6.91
N LEU A 266 14.38 -3.05 -6.96
CA LEU A 266 13.43 -2.55 -5.96
C LEU A 266 13.26 -3.56 -4.81
N ARG A 267 13.19 -3.06 -3.57
CA ARG A 267 12.82 -3.88 -2.40
C ARG A 267 11.82 -3.12 -1.55
N HIS A 268 10.65 -3.70 -1.38
CA HIS A 268 9.57 -3.14 -0.60
C HIS A 268 9.50 -3.79 0.79
N SER A 269 9.20 -2.99 1.80
CA SER A 269 9.05 -3.43 3.19
C SER A 269 7.73 -2.97 3.84
N SER A 270 6.93 -2.20 3.12
CA SER A 270 5.63 -1.68 3.61
C SER A 270 4.60 -2.78 3.88
N ARG A 271 4.78 -3.94 3.26
CA ARG A 271 3.98 -5.15 3.47
C ARG A 271 4.91 -6.31 3.87
N GLY A 272 4.39 -7.29 4.57
CA GLY A 272 5.16 -8.45 5.00
C GLY A 272 4.50 -9.20 6.15
N SER A 273 5.09 -10.32 6.58
CA SER A 273 4.64 -11.08 7.75
C SER A 273 4.84 -10.28 9.05
N THR A 274 4.04 -10.60 10.05
CA THR A 274 4.26 -10.09 11.42
C THR A 274 5.50 -10.74 12.00
N THR A 275 6.54 -9.95 12.24
CA THR A 275 7.79 -10.43 12.86
C THR A 275 7.73 -10.32 14.38
N PRO A 276 8.51 -11.11 15.13
CA PRO A 276 8.65 -10.94 16.58
C PRO A 276 9.06 -9.51 16.96
N GLU A 277 9.92 -8.88 16.17
CA GLU A 277 10.34 -7.48 16.37
C GLU A 277 9.15 -6.52 16.24
N LEU A 278 8.29 -6.69 15.23
CA LEU A 278 7.09 -5.86 15.04
C LEU A 278 6.12 -6.03 16.22
N LEU A 279 5.93 -7.26 16.69
CA LEU A 279 5.11 -7.53 17.88
C LEU A 279 5.71 -6.89 19.15
N THR A 280 7.03 -6.99 19.33
CA THR A 280 7.72 -6.36 20.47
C THR A 280 7.56 -4.84 20.43
N ARG A 281 7.75 -4.22 19.28
CA ARG A 281 7.55 -2.77 19.10
C ARG A 281 6.11 -2.35 19.43
N PHE A 282 5.14 -3.10 18.94
CA PHE A 282 3.73 -2.86 19.25
C PHE A 282 3.43 -3.01 20.74
N ALA A 283 3.92 -4.10 21.36
CA ALA A 283 3.76 -4.34 22.79
C ALA A 283 4.40 -3.20 23.62
N THR A 284 5.61 -2.77 23.28
CA THR A 284 6.29 -1.65 23.94
C THR A 284 5.45 -0.38 23.87
N GLY A 285 4.95 -0.01 22.67
CA GLY A 285 4.08 1.15 22.49
C GLY A 285 2.77 1.04 23.29
N LEU A 286 2.16 -0.15 23.34
CA LEU A 286 0.95 -0.39 24.11
C LEU A 286 1.19 -0.33 25.62
N PHE A 287 2.23 -1.01 26.10
CA PHE A 287 2.55 -1.05 27.54
C PHE A 287 3.02 0.31 28.07
N SER A 288 3.57 1.22 27.25
CA SER A 288 3.90 2.58 27.66
C SER A 288 2.65 3.41 28.03
N LEU A 289 1.46 3.01 27.57
CA LEU A 289 0.21 3.72 27.84
C LEU A 289 -0.10 3.78 29.35
N MET A 290 -0.01 2.65 30.05
CA MET A 290 -0.45 2.58 31.46
C MET A 290 0.35 3.50 32.40
N PRO A 291 1.70 3.48 32.41
CA PRO A 291 2.47 4.42 33.23
C PRO A 291 2.14 5.89 32.91
N LEU A 292 1.97 6.23 31.63
CA LEU A 292 1.68 7.60 31.20
C LEU A 292 0.27 8.04 31.61
N LEU A 293 -0.71 7.13 31.57
CA LEU A 293 -2.05 7.42 32.07
C LEU A 293 -2.07 7.62 33.60
N TYR A 294 -1.31 6.80 34.36
CA TYR A 294 -1.19 6.99 35.80
C TYR A 294 -0.53 8.33 36.15
N THR A 295 0.54 8.73 35.44
CA THR A 295 1.19 10.02 35.66
C THR A 295 0.26 11.18 35.27
N GLY A 296 -0.48 11.08 34.17
CA GLY A 296 -1.50 12.05 33.77
C GLY A 296 -2.65 12.15 34.78
N PHE A 297 -3.11 11.03 35.30
CA PHE A 297 -4.13 11.02 36.35
C PHE A 297 -3.64 11.69 37.64
N ALA A 298 -2.42 11.34 38.09
CA ALA A 298 -1.81 11.96 39.27
C ALA A 298 -1.63 13.48 39.07
N TRP A 299 -1.20 13.91 37.89
CA TRP A 299 -1.08 15.33 37.53
C TRP A 299 -2.43 16.03 37.55
N GLY A 300 -3.46 15.42 36.95
CA GLY A 300 -4.83 15.95 36.96
C GLY A 300 -5.43 16.07 38.37
N MET A 301 -5.10 15.13 39.27
CA MET A 301 -5.49 15.23 40.68
C MET A 301 -4.76 16.36 41.40
N MET A 302 -3.44 16.48 41.18
CA MET A 302 -2.62 17.50 41.81
C MET A 302 -2.99 18.92 41.36
N THR A 303 -3.29 19.10 40.08
CA THR A 303 -3.72 20.37 39.50
C THR A 303 -5.24 20.61 39.66
N ARG A 304 -6.01 19.62 40.10
CA ARG A 304 -7.48 19.61 40.11
C ARG A 304 -8.11 19.84 38.71
N ASP A 305 -7.35 19.49 37.68
CA ASP A 305 -7.75 19.64 36.28
C ASP A 305 -7.48 18.34 35.50
N LYS A 306 -8.55 17.57 35.25
CA LYS A 306 -8.48 16.33 34.47
C LYS A 306 -7.99 16.57 33.04
N ARG A 307 -8.32 17.73 32.45
CA ARG A 307 -7.91 18.12 31.11
C ARG A 307 -6.40 18.32 31.04
N ALA A 308 -5.79 18.96 32.05
CA ALA A 308 -4.35 19.09 32.15
C ALA A 308 -3.65 17.72 32.23
N GLY A 309 -4.23 16.76 32.97
CA GLY A 309 -3.72 15.40 33.01
C GLY A 309 -3.77 14.68 31.67
N ALA A 310 -4.89 14.80 30.95
CA ALA A 310 -5.04 14.23 29.61
C ALA A 310 -4.09 14.87 28.59
N ASN A 311 -3.96 16.19 28.62
CA ASN A 311 -3.06 16.96 27.75
C ASN A 311 -1.57 16.63 27.98
N MET A 312 -1.22 16.08 29.14
CA MET A 312 0.13 15.56 29.41
C MET A 312 0.30 14.13 28.93
N ALA A 313 -0.64 13.23 29.29
CA ALA A 313 -0.49 11.79 29.08
C ALA A 313 -0.63 11.38 27.61
N LEU A 314 -1.64 11.90 26.90
CA LEU A 314 -1.93 11.47 25.54
C LEU A 314 -0.83 11.79 24.52
N PRO A 315 -0.27 13.03 24.51
CA PRO A 315 0.87 13.32 23.63
C PRO A 315 2.11 12.48 23.93
N ALA A 316 2.42 12.29 25.22
CA ALA A 316 3.57 11.49 25.64
C ALA A 316 3.42 10.02 25.21
N TRP A 317 2.19 9.48 25.30
CA TRP A 317 1.90 8.15 24.80
C TRP A 317 2.03 8.08 23.27
N ALA A 318 1.48 9.07 22.55
CA ALA A 318 1.59 9.12 21.09
C ALA A 318 3.07 9.14 20.64
N ASP A 319 3.90 9.97 21.29
CA ASP A 319 5.34 10.03 21.03
C ASP A 319 6.02 8.67 21.31
N SER A 320 5.64 7.99 22.40
CA SER A 320 6.17 6.66 22.75
C SER A 320 5.81 5.59 21.72
N VAL A 321 4.58 5.60 21.22
CA VAL A 321 4.11 4.67 20.16
C VAL A 321 4.86 4.91 18.85
N LEU A 322 5.01 6.18 18.44
CA LEU A 322 5.75 6.54 17.23
C LEU A 322 7.21 6.12 17.33
N LEU A 323 7.85 6.38 18.48
CA LEU A 323 9.23 5.98 18.74
C LEU A 323 9.38 4.45 18.72
N ALA A 324 8.53 3.73 19.46
CA ALA A 324 8.57 2.27 19.52
C ALA A 324 8.33 1.63 18.15
N SER A 325 7.42 2.19 17.35
CA SER A 325 7.15 1.72 15.99
C SER A 325 8.19 2.16 14.96
N ASN A 326 9.14 3.03 15.35
CA ASN A 326 10.10 3.69 14.45
C ASN A 326 9.39 4.40 13.28
N VAL A 327 8.29 5.10 13.60
CA VAL A 327 7.54 5.93 12.65
C VAL A 327 7.89 7.39 12.88
N LYS A 328 8.27 8.08 11.81
CA LYS A 328 8.58 9.51 11.82
C LYS A 328 7.46 10.27 11.12
N LEU A 329 7.03 11.38 11.70
CA LEU A 329 6.11 12.31 11.06
C LEU A 329 6.92 13.47 10.49
N ASN A 330 6.94 13.61 9.16
CA ASN A 330 7.52 14.75 8.47
C ASN A 330 6.40 15.78 8.22
N VAL A 331 6.44 16.92 8.91
CA VAL A 331 5.29 17.83 8.98
C VAL A 331 5.66 19.20 8.44
N VAL A 332 4.97 19.61 7.37
CA VAL A 332 5.05 20.96 6.79
C VAL A 332 3.87 21.80 7.32
N GLY A 333 4.09 23.09 7.55
CA GLY A 333 3.06 24.00 8.05
C GLY A 333 2.66 23.77 9.51
N LYS A 334 3.52 23.20 10.33
CA LYS A 334 3.26 22.85 11.74
C LYS A 334 2.71 24.02 12.57
N LYS A 335 3.08 25.25 12.25
CA LYS A 335 2.57 26.47 12.89
C LYS A 335 1.05 26.62 12.81
N ASN A 336 0.43 26.11 11.75
CA ASN A 336 -1.01 26.20 11.53
C ASN A 336 -1.83 25.38 12.54
N LEU A 337 -1.24 24.38 13.20
CA LEU A 337 -1.88 23.61 14.29
C LEU A 337 -2.28 24.51 15.48
N TRP A 338 -1.59 25.65 15.64
CA TRP A 338 -1.75 26.56 16.78
C TRP A 338 -2.27 27.94 16.37
N ALA A 339 -2.50 28.17 15.06
CA ALA A 339 -2.87 29.49 14.57
C ALA A 339 -4.21 29.99 15.13
N GLN A 340 -5.18 29.09 15.27
CA GLN A 340 -6.49 29.39 15.84
C GLN A 340 -7.06 28.14 16.52
N ARG A 341 -7.56 28.29 17.78
CA ARG A 341 -8.22 27.23 18.54
C ARG A 341 -9.34 27.83 19.39
N PRO A 342 -10.42 27.09 19.65
CA PRO A 342 -10.72 25.73 19.09
C PRO A 342 -10.92 25.77 17.58
N ALA A 343 -10.72 24.62 16.92
CA ALA A 343 -10.83 24.45 15.49
C ALA A 343 -11.36 23.04 15.14
N VAL A 344 -11.86 22.88 13.92
CA VAL A 344 -12.14 21.56 13.34
C VAL A 344 -10.96 21.14 12.45
N PHE A 345 -10.18 20.18 12.92
CA PHE A 345 -9.10 19.57 12.15
C PHE A 345 -9.69 18.52 11.22
N LEU A 346 -9.64 18.76 9.92
CA LEU A 346 -10.05 17.80 8.89
C LEU A 346 -8.83 17.03 8.41
N PHE A 347 -8.93 15.72 8.27
CA PHE A 347 -7.84 14.90 7.72
C PHE A 347 -8.38 13.85 6.74
N ASN A 348 -7.62 13.55 5.67
CA ASN A 348 -7.99 12.48 4.75
C ASN A 348 -7.72 11.11 5.40
N HIS A 349 -8.59 10.14 5.10
CA HIS A 349 -8.64 8.87 5.82
C HIS A 349 -8.27 7.67 4.94
N ARG A 350 -7.06 7.16 5.13
CA ARG A 350 -6.49 6.06 4.34
C ARG A 350 -6.37 4.75 5.15
N ASN A 351 -5.96 4.83 6.42
CA ASN A 351 -5.78 3.66 7.27
C ASN A 351 -6.23 3.89 8.72
N ASN A 352 -6.04 2.89 9.58
CA ASN A 352 -6.44 2.96 11.00
C ASN A 352 -5.62 3.96 11.82
N PHE A 353 -4.46 4.41 11.32
CA PHE A 353 -3.51 5.21 12.09
C PHE A 353 -3.65 6.71 11.85
N ASP A 354 -4.41 7.13 10.84
CA ASP A 354 -4.54 8.55 10.48
C ASP A 354 -5.01 9.41 11.65
N ALA A 355 -6.06 8.98 12.34
CA ALA A 355 -6.56 9.68 13.53
C ALA A 355 -5.52 9.73 14.66
N PHE A 356 -4.69 8.70 14.79
CA PHE A 356 -3.58 8.66 15.75
C PHE A 356 -2.50 9.68 15.38
N PHE A 357 -2.12 9.79 14.11
CA PHE A 357 -1.15 10.79 13.65
C PHE A 357 -1.65 12.21 13.91
N VAL A 358 -2.92 12.48 13.61
CA VAL A 358 -3.54 13.78 13.88
C VAL A 358 -3.55 14.07 15.39
N GLY A 359 -3.90 13.09 16.23
CA GLY A 359 -3.85 13.22 17.69
C GLY A 359 -2.43 13.51 18.20
N ALA A 360 -1.42 12.84 17.64
CA ALA A 360 -0.01 13.08 17.97
C ALA A 360 0.45 14.51 17.61
N LEU A 361 -0.09 15.10 16.54
CA LEU A 361 0.24 16.46 16.09
C LEU A 361 -0.51 17.53 16.86
N VAL A 362 -1.82 17.38 17.07
CA VAL A 362 -2.67 18.39 17.73
C VAL A 362 -2.40 18.48 19.23
N ARG A 363 -2.05 17.37 19.86
CA ARG A 363 -1.51 17.20 21.22
C ARG A 363 -2.45 17.56 22.36
N THR A 364 -3.04 18.76 22.39
CA THR A 364 -3.82 19.24 23.53
C THR A 364 -5.22 19.65 23.12
N ASP A 365 -6.13 19.58 24.09
CA ASP A 365 -7.50 20.07 23.95
C ASP A 365 -8.22 19.51 22.74
N LEU A 366 -8.05 18.19 22.52
CA LEU A 366 -8.56 17.48 21.37
C LEU A 366 -9.71 16.54 21.78
N ALA A 367 -10.79 16.59 21.01
CA ALA A 367 -11.88 15.65 21.09
C ALA A 367 -12.08 14.93 19.74
N ALA A 368 -12.47 13.66 19.80
CA ALA A 368 -12.76 12.87 18.62
C ALA A 368 -14.26 12.78 18.36
N VAL A 369 -14.60 12.60 17.07
CA VAL A 369 -15.97 12.23 16.67
C VAL A 369 -15.97 10.76 16.26
N GLY A 370 -16.79 9.97 16.94
CA GLY A 370 -16.95 8.54 16.71
C GLY A 370 -18.37 8.17 16.25
N LYS A 371 -18.49 7.01 15.61
CA LYS A 371 -19.81 6.43 15.33
C LYS A 371 -20.45 5.93 16.63
N ALA A 372 -21.78 6.04 16.74
CA ALA A 372 -22.51 5.59 17.92
C ALA A 372 -22.23 4.10 18.27
N GLU A 373 -22.05 3.24 17.26
CA GLU A 373 -21.75 1.81 17.46
C GLU A 373 -20.40 1.57 18.17
N LEU A 374 -19.47 2.52 18.09
CA LEU A 374 -18.18 2.43 18.78
C LEU A 374 -18.29 2.68 20.30
N LYS A 375 -19.41 3.18 20.79
CA LYS A 375 -19.66 3.42 22.22
C LYS A 375 -19.55 2.13 23.06
N THR A 376 -19.86 0.98 22.48
CA THR A 376 -19.78 -0.33 23.14
C THR A 376 -18.40 -0.98 23.03
N ASN A 377 -17.50 -0.47 22.16
CA ASN A 377 -16.17 -1.02 21.99
C ASN A 377 -15.29 -0.76 23.23
N PRO A 378 -14.66 -1.79 23.84
CA PRO A 378 -13.87 -1.63 25.06
C PRO A 378 -12.72 -0.63 24.92
N ILE A 379 -12.04 -0.62 23.77
CA ILE A 379 -10.91 0.30 23.50
C ILE A 379 -11.42 1.74 23.42
N THR A 380 -12.52 1.98 22.70
CA THR A 380 -13.13 3.31 22.61
C THR A 380 -13.61 3.80 23.96
N ARG A 381 -14.19 2.92 24.78
CA ARG A 381 -14.62 3.26 26.15
C ARG A 381 -13.45 3.63 27.05
N MET A 382 -12.33 2.91 26.94
CA MET A 382 -11.10 3.25 27.66
C MET A 382 -10.55 4.61 27.20
N MET A 383 -10.46 4.86 25.90
CA MET A 383 -9.99 6.13 25.34
C MET A 383 -10.91 7.30 25.75
N ALA A 384 -12.21 7.11 25.78
CA ALA A 384 -13.19 8.13 26.18
C ALA A 384 -13.08 8.56 27.66
N GLN A 385 -12.35 7.83 28.50
CA GLN A 385 -12.05 8.27 29.87
C GLN A 385 -10.97 9.36 29.91
N PHE A 386 -10.13 9.45 28.88
CA PHE A 386 -8.99 10.35 28.82
C PHE A 386 -9.16 11.45 27.76
N MET A 387 -9.86 11.18 26.69
CA MET A 387 -10.13 12.12 25.60
C MET A 387 -11.64 12.17 25.37
N PRO A 388 -12.28 13.35 25.37
CA PRO A 388 -13.69 13.47 25.05
C PRO A 388 -13.98 12.92 23.64
N VAL A 389 -15.03 12.09 23.54
CA VAL A 389 -15.49 11.54 22.27
C VAL A 389 -16.96 11.87 22.11
N ALA A 390 -17.30 12.66 21.09
CA ALA A 390 -18.68 12.87 20.69
C ALA A 390 -19.14 11.71 19.81
N PHE A 391 -20.11 10.95 20.25
CA PHE A 391 -20.71 9.88 19.47
C PHE A 391 -21.88 10.41 18.66
N VAL A 392 -21.78 10.30 17.33
CA VAL A 392 -22.78 10.83 16.40
C VAL A 392 -23.51 9.68 15.71
N GLU A 393 -24.82 9.70 15.77
CA GLU A 393 -25.67 8.80 14.99
C GLU A 393 -25.75 9.26 13.54
N ARG A 394 -25.66 8.32 12.60
CA ARG A 394 -25.87 8.60 11.18
C ARG A 394 -27.37 8.61 10.90
N THR A 395 -28.00 9.73 11.07
CA THR A 395 -29.42 9.90 10.71
C THR A 395 -29.53 10.33 9.26
N GLY A 396 -30.30 9.59 8.46
CA GLY A 396 -30.76 10.03 7.12
C GLY A 396 -31.98 10.94 7.22
N GLY A 397 -32.10 11.75 8.27
CA GLY A 397 -33.27 12.49 8.62
C GLY A 397 -33.25 13.96 8.18
N SER A 398 -34.20 14.73 8.73
CA SER A 398 -34.36 16.18 8.50
C SER A 398 -33.13 16.98 8.96
N ALA A 399 -33.00 18.23 8.50
CA ALA A 399 -31.95 19.15 8.95
C ALA A 399 -31.95 19.37 10.48
N ALA A 400 -33.13 19.30 11.12
CA ALA A 400 -33.26 19.41 12.57
C ALA A 400 -32.69 18.19 13.32
N GLU A 401 -32.89 16.97 12.80
CA GLU A 401 -32.28 15.75 13.35
C GLU A 401 -30.77 15.73 13.18
N ALA A 402 -30.29 16.19 12.02
CA ALA A 402 -28.84 16.34 11.77
C ALA A 402 -28.22 17.37 12.75
N ALA A 403 -28.86 18.50 12.99
CA ALA A 403 -28.40 19.49 13.97
C ALA A 403 -28.38 18.92 15.39
N LYS A 404 -29.41 18.18 15.80
CA LYS A 404 -29.47 17.50 17.11
C LYS A 404 -28.35 16.46 17.26
N ALA A 405 -28.06 15.69 16.21
CA ALA A 405 -26.98 14.70 16.22
C ALA A 405 -25.58 15.36 16.39
N LEU A 406 -25.42 16.63 15.98
CA LEU A 406 -24.15 17.38 16.10
C LEU A 406 -24.03 18.16 17.42
N GLN A 407 -25.09 18.26 18.21
CA GLN A 407 -25.10 19.02 19.48
C GLN A 407 -23.95 18.60 20.43
N PRO A 408 -23.64 17.31 20.66
CA PRO A 408 -22.55 16.91 21.55
C PRO A 408 -21.18 17.42 21.06
N VAL A 409 -21.00 17.62 19.76
CA VAL A 409 -19.77 18.17 19.18
C VAL A 409 -19.68 19.66 19.44
N THR A 410 -20.78 20.39 19.26
CA THR A 410 -20.85 21.83 19.51
C THR A 410 -20.54 22.13 20.99
N GLU A 411 -21.11 21.37 21.91
CA GLU A 411 -20.85 21.50 23.36
C GLU A 411 -19.36 21.30 23.71
N LEU A 412 -18.65 20.38 23.04
CA LEU A 412 -17.21 20.21 23.23
C LEU A 412 -16.41 21.41 22.70
N ILE A 413 -16.81 21.98 21.57
CA ILE A 413 -16.17 23.17 21.01
C ILE A 413 -16.36 24.37 21.95
N GLU A 414 -17.55 24.57 22.49
CA GLU A 414 -17.86 25.62 23.47
C GLU A 414 -17.02 25.48 24.76
N GLN A 415 -16.70 24.23 25.14
CA GLN A 415 -15.78 23.94 26.25
C GLN A 415 -14.31 24.17 25.88
N GLY A 416 -14.01 24.62 24.64
CA GLY A 416 -12.67 24.92 24.15
C GLY A 416 -11.90 23.72 23.62
N TYR A 417 -12.57 22.60 23.31
CA TYR A 417 -11.93 21.48 22.62
C TYR A 417 -11.95 21.68 21.10
N SER A 418 -10.84 21.39 20.47
CA SER A 418 -10.78 21.22 19.02
C SER A 418 -11.26 19.83 18.63
N ILE A 419 -11.85 19.71 17.46
CA ILE A 419 -12.42 18.45 16.95
C ILE A 419 -11.52 17.90 15.84
N MET A 420 -11.22 16.61 15.84
CA MET A 420 -10.63 15.93 14.69
C MET A 420 -11.65 15.01 14.02
N ILE A 421 -11.76 15.11 12.69
CA ILE A 421 -12.71 14.31 11.92
C ILE A 421 -12.26 14.14 10.48
N ALA A 422 -12.52 12.95 9.91
CA ALA A 422 -12.31 12.70 8.50
C ALA A 422 -13.56 13.08 7.69
N PRO A 423 -13.49 14.07 6.79
CA PRO A 423 -14.64 14.52 6.02
C PRO A 423 -15.18 13.49 5.03
N GLU A 424 -14.37 12.52 4.64
CA GLU A 424 -14.78 11.38 3.80
C GLU A 424 -15.76 10.44 4.51
N GLY A 425 -15.77 10.44 5.85
CA GLY A 425 -16.63 9.60 6.68
C GLY A 425 -16.32 8.11 6.64
N THR A 426 -15.39 7.69 5.80
CA THR A 426 -14.89 6.32 5.69
C THR A 426 -13.50 6.33 5.06
N ARG A 427 -12.72 5.27 5.26
CA ARG A 427 -11.43 5.10 4.59
C ARG A 427 -11.65 4.81 3.11
N VAL A 428 -10.92 5.50 2.24
CA VAL A 428 -10.98 5.28 0.80
C VAL A 428 -10.48 3.86 0.48
N ARG A 429 -11.28 3.13 -0.30
CA ARG A 429 -10.92 1.77 -0.75
C ARG A 429 -10.11 1.78 -2.03
N ASP A 430 -10.49 2.63 -2.96
CA ASP A 430 -9.87 2.73 -4.27
C ASP A 430 -8.54 3.48 -4.17
N MET A 431 -7.44 2.79 -4.44
CA MET A 431 -6.10 3.38 -4.39
C MET A 431 -5.80 4.28 -5.59
N THR A 432 -6.61 4.23 -6.64
CA THR A 432 -6.50 5.15 -7.78
C THR A 432 -7.12 6.52 -7.50
N VAL A 433 -7.93 6.61 -6.45
CA VAL A 433 -8.58 7.85 -6.01
C VAL A 433 -7.75 8.47 -4.89
N ALA A 434 -7.15 9.62 -5.17
CA ALA A 434 -6.32 10.34 -4.20
C ALA A 434 -7.12 10.77 -2.96
N LEU A 435 -8.39 11.14 -3.13
CA LEU A 435 -9.26 11.66 -2.07
C LEU A 435 -10.72 11.31 -2.34
N GLY A 436 -11.39 10.72 -1.36
CA GLY A 436 -12.81 10.40 -1.44
C GLY A 436 -13.73 11.65 -1.45
N PRO A 437 -15.02 11.47 -1.70
CA PRO A 437 -15.98 12.57 -1.60
C PRO A 437 -16.16 13.02 -0.16
N PHE A 438 -16.23 14.32 0.06
CA PHE A 438 -16.46 14.89 1.39
C PHE A 438 -17.95 14.83 1.78
N LYS A 439 -18.22 14.73 3.08
CA LYS A 439 -19.54 14.80 3.69
C LYS A 439 -19.75 16.17 4.31
N LYS A 440 -20.97 16.68 4.25
CA LYS A 440 -21.31 18.03 4.75
C LYS A 440 -21.20 18.16 6.27
N GLY A 441 -21.36 17.06 7.02
CA GLY A 441 -21.39 17.07 8.49
C GLY A 441 -20.27 17.86 9.17
N PRO A 442 -18.99 17.57 8.88
CA PRO A 442 -17.85 18.30 9.46
C PRO A 442 -17.86 19.80 9.19
N PHE A 443 -18.33 20.21 8.02
CA PHE A 443 -18.43 21.61 7.62
C PHE A 443 -19.56 22.33 8.34
N HIS A 444 -20.71 21.68 8.51
CA HIS A 444 -21.80 22.21 9.37
C HIS A 444 -21.38 22.36 10.82
N MET A 445 -20.58 21.41 11.36
CA MET A 445 -20.05 21.52 12.73
C MET A 445 -19.22 22.80 12.87
N ALA A 446 -18.26 23.04 11.97
CA ALA A 446 -17.39 24.20 12.02
C ALA A 446 -18.18 25.51 11.85
N MET A 447 -19.08 25.56 10.88
CA MET A 447 -19.95 26.71 10.61
C MET A 447 -20.84 27.05 11.81
N ASN A 448 -21.53 26.06 12.38
CA ASN A 448 -22.46 26.28 13.49
C ASN A 448 -21.75 26.71 14.78
N ALA A 449 -20.54 26.18 15.01
CA ALA A 449 -19.72 26.57 16.15
C ALA A 449 -18.91 27.86 15.93
N GLY A 450 -18.90 28.40 14.70
CA GLY A 450 -18.16 29.63 14.36
C GLY A 450 -16.63 29.49 14.45
N VAL A 451 -16.11 28.26 14.32
CA VAL A 451 -14.68 27.98 14.44
C VAL A 451 -14.06 27.66 13.07
N PRO A 452 -12.76 27.94 12.88
CA PRO A 452 -12.11 27.64 11.62
C PRO A 452 -11.97 26.14 11.37
N VAL A 453 -11.85 25.78 10.08
CA VAL A 453 -11.42 24.47 9.62
C VAL A 453 -9.92 24.52 9.36
N ILE A 454 -9.17 23.54 9.89
CA ILE A 454 -7.73 23.39 9.60
C ILE A 454 -7.55 22.06 8.85
N PRO A 455 -7.25 22.11 7.54
CA PRO A 455 -7.03 20.89 6.76
C PRO A 455 -5.67 20.29 7.09
N ILE A 456 -5.64 18.97 7.29
CA ILE A 456 -4.43 18.15 7.48
C ILE A 456 -4.38 17.12 6.37
N VAL A 457 -3.41 17.25 5.48
CA VAL A 457 -3.21 16.35 4.34
C VAL A 457 -2.17 15.30 4.69
N ILE A 458 -2.56 14.02 4.69
CA ILE A 458 -1.68 12.88 4.93
C ILE A 458 -1.41 12.21 3.58
N ARG A 459 -0.14 12.19 3.12
CA ARG A 459 0.19 11.73 1.78
C ARG A 459 0.35 10.21 1.68
N ASN A 460 1.14 9.62 2.56
CA ASN A 460 1.62 8.25 2.42
C ASN A 460 1.42 7.37 3.67
N ALA A 461 0.31 7.55 4.39
CA ALA A 461 -0.02 6.73 5.57
C ALA A 461 0.01 5.22 5.31
N LEU A 462 -0.27 4.80 4.05
CA LEU A 462 -0.26 3.39 3.65
C LEU A 462 1.14 2.75 3.68
N ASP A 463 2.22 3.53 3.69
CA ASP A 463 3.59 3.02 3.75
C ASP A 463 3.88 2.37 5.11
N VAL A 464 3.28 2.89 6.18
CA VAL A 464 3.45 2.37 7.55
C VAL A 464 2.38 1.34 7.95
N GLY A 465 1.38 1.12 7.12
CA GLY A 465 0.36 0.09 7.35
C GLY A 465 -0.77 0.13 6.34
N GLY A 466 -1.26 -1.02 5.92
CA GLY A 466 -2.42 -1.14 5.06
C GLY A 466 -3.68 -0.52 5.68
N ARG A 467 -4.76 -0.47 4.89
CA ARG A 467 -6.03 0.14 5.27
C ARG A 467 -6.57 -0.36 6.61
N ASP A 468 -6.54 -1.67 6.81
CA ASP A 468 -7.06 -2.35 8.01
C ASP A 468 -5.94 -2.87 8.94
N ALA A 469 -4.69 -2.42 8.72
CA ALA A 469 -3.55 -2.82 9.52
C ALA A 469 -3.76 -2.51 11.01
N LYS A 470 -3.36 -3.45 11.86
CA LYS A 470 -3.41 -3.32 13.33
C LYS A 470 -2.05 -2.93 13.92
N LEU A 471 -0.98 -3.10 13.16
CA LEU A 471 0.39 -2.85 13.58
C LEU A 471 1.04 -1.85 12.62
N MET A 472 1.67 -0.82 13.18
CA MET A 472 2.48 0.14 12.41
C MET A 472 3.84 -0.46 12.08
N ARG A 473 4.29 -0.26 10.83
CA ARG A 473 5.64 -0.58 10.38
C ARG A 473 6.50 0.67 10.41
N ALA A 474 7.81 0.47 10.55
CA ALA A 474 8.76 1.57 10.48
C ALA A 474 8.66 2.31 9.14
N GLY A 475 8.73 3.63 9.18
CA GLY A 475 8.65 4.47 8.00
C GLY A 475 8.49 5.95 8.32
N THR A 476 8.35 6.77 7.28
CA THR A 476 8.07 8.20 7.42
C THR A 476 6.71 8.51 6.83
N VAL A 477 5.89 9.25 7.55
CA VAL A 477 4.59 9.75 7.07
C VAL A 477 4.70 11.25 6.85
N ASP A 478 4.46 11.67 5.61
CA ASP A 478 4.46 13.08 5.23
C ASP A 478 3.08 13.68 5.48
N ILE A 479 3.04 14.78 6.20
CA ILE A 479 1.82 15.49 6.59
C ILE A 479 1.97 16.97 6.32
N ALA A 480 1.01 17.56 5.62
CA ALA A 480 0.91 19.00 5.43
C ALA A 480 -0.28 19.56 6.23
N VAL A 481 -0.01 20.55 7.08
CA VAL A 481 -1.05 21.28 7.83
C VAL A 481 -1.27 22.61 7.12
N LEU A 482 -2.44 22.76 6.51
CA LEU A 482 -2.76 23.93 5.71
C LEU A 482 -3.25 25.10 6.58
N PRO A 483 -3.22 26.33 6.07
CA PRO A 483 -3.72 27.48 6.79
C PRO A 483 -5.19 27.33 7.22
N PRO A 484 -5.61 27.94 8.35
CA PRO A 484 -6.99 27.92 8.79
C PRO A 484 -7.93 28.55 7.76
N VAL A 485 -9.03 27.86 7.46
CA VAL A 485 -10.12 28.34 6.61
C VAL A 485 -11.23 28.89 7.50
N GLN A 486 -11.53 30.19 7.35
CA GLN A 486 -12.54 30.88 8.16
C GLN A 486 -13.94 30.48 7.74
N THR A 487 -14.82 30.19 8.71
CA THR A 487 -16.19 29.73 8.44
C THR A 487 -17.27 30.79 8.67
N GLY A 488 -16.90 31.97 9.20
CA GLY A 488 -17.85 33.02 9.58
C GLY A 488 -18.72 33.58 8.44
N HIS A 489 -18.30 33.41 7.21
CA HIS A 489 -19.06 33.82 6.00
C HIS A 489 -19.83 32.66 5.34
N TRP A 490 -19.72 31.44 5.88
CA TRP A 490 -20.40 30.28 5.33
C TRP A 490 -21.91 30.29 5.68
N ASN A 491 -22.70 29.69 4.83
CA ASN A 491 -24.12 29.45 5.08
C ASN A 491 -24.60 28.19 4.33
N ALA A 492 -25.80 27.73 4.64
CA ALA A 492 -26.33 26.49 4.09
C ALA A 492 -26.40 26.48 2.53
N LYS A 493 -26.59 27.64 1.91
CA LYS A 493 -26.71 27.75 0.43
C LYS A 493 -25.34 27.68 -0.25
N THR A 494 -24.27 28.10 0.42
CA THR A 494 -22.89 28.13 -0.14
C THR A 494 -22.03 26.97 0.36
N MET A 495 -22.59 26.08 1.18
CA MET A 495 -21.85 24.97 1.83
C MET A 495 -21.15 24.06 0.83
N ASP A 496 -21.83 23.67 -0.26
CA ASP A 496 -21.24 22.77 -1.26
C ASP A 496 -19.99 23.39 -1.90
N ARG A 497 -20.04 24.67 -2.24
CA ARG A 497 -18.90 25.39 -2.78
C ARG A 497 -17.73 25.41 -1.79
N HIS A 498 -17.97 25.75 -0.52
CA HIS A 498 -16.90 25.81 0.49
C HIS A 498 -16.30 24.43 0.76
N MET A 499 -17.12 23.38 0.72
CA MET A 499 -16.66 22.01 0.83
C MET A 499 -15.76 21.62 -0.37
N ASP A 500 -16.15 22.00 -1.57
CA ASP A 500 -15.37 21.75 -2.78
C ASP A 500 -14.07 22.58 -2.79
N ASP A 501 -14.10 23.84 -2.36
CA ASP A 501 -12.90 24.67 -2.20
C ASP A 501 -11.89 24.02 -1.23
N VAL A 502 -12.36 23.55 -0.06
CA VAL A 502 -11.48 22.84 0.89
C VAL A 502 -10.98 21.52 0.30
N ARG A 503 -11.84 20.76 -0.38
CA ARG A 503 -11.42 19.51 -1.03
C ARG A 503 -10.36 19.76 -2.10
N GLN A 504 -10.48 20.85 -2.86
CA GLN A 504 -9.48 21.22 -3.86
C GLN A 504 -8.11 21.51 -3.21
N MET A 505 -8.06 22.18 -2.04
CA MET A 505 -6.83 22.39 -1.31
C MET A 505 -6.08 21.06 -1.02
N TYR A 506 -6.81 19.98 -0.70
CA TYR A 506 -6.18 18.66 -0.51
C TYR A 506 -5.62 18.10 -1.82
N LEU A 507 -6.38 18.20 -2.91
CA LEU A 507 -5.96 17.70 -4.22
C LEU A 507 -4.71 18.43 -4.71
N ASP A 508 -4.70 19.75 -4.62
CA ASP A 508 -3.57 20.59 -5.01
C ASP A 508 -2.32 20.25 -4.17
N THR A 509 -2.50 20.04 -2.85
CA THR A 509 -1.41 19.66 -1.95
C THR A 509 -0.86 18.26 -2.27
N LEU A 510 -1.73 17.31 -2.59
CA LEU A 510 -1.32 15.94 -2.97
C LEU A 510 -0.62 15.90 -4.32
N GLU A 511 -1.02 16.76 -5.26
CA GLU A 511 -0.41 16.89 -6.58
C GLU A 511 0.93 17.62 -6.52
N SER A 512 0.98 18.73 -5.78
CA SER A 512 2.15 19.59 -5.61
C SER A 512 2.51 19.67 -4.13
N TRP A 513 3.28 18.68 -3.67
CA TRP A 513 3.65 18.62 -2.24
C TRP A 513 4.52 19.82 -1.85
N PRO A 514 4.16 20.54 -0.77
CA PRO A 514 4.92 21.71 -0.36
C PRO A 514 6.32 21.32 0.12
N ASP A 515 7.30 22.15 -0.20
CA ASP A 515 8.65 22.03 0.34
C ASP A 515 8.64 22.19 1.86
N GLY A 516 9.56 21.53 2.54
CA GLY A 516 9.68 21.61 4.00
C GLY A 516 9.96 23.05 4.46
N ASP A 517 9.41 23.41 5.66
CA ASP A 517 9.68 24.70 6.34
C ASP A 517 11.13 24.79 6.78
#